data_696e083ddbed3da71e0380d9d680d0a1
#
_entry.id   696e083ddbed3da71e0380d9d680d0a1
#
_cell.length_a   1.000
_cell.length_b   1.000
_cell.length_c   1.000
_cell.angle_alpha   90.00
_cell.angle_beta   90.00
_cell.angle_gamma   90.00
#
_symmetry.space_group_name_H-M   'P 1'
#
loop_
_entity.id
_entity.type
_entity.pdbx_description
1 polymer ?
#
loop_
_entity_poly.entity_id
_entity_poly.type
_entity_poly.pdbx_seq_one_letter_code
_entity_poly.pdbx_strand_id
1 'polypeptide(L)'
;MLLSSPPVDKRGPQPICMTTMLSPADTPVPADTSILSARYRATTIGMVALVALHAFEALAVAAAMPTVAEALDGLRLYALAFGGTLATSVIGMTLAGRWADHHGPARPLWYGLACFVLGLLLAGFAIRMGMLVAGRLLQGLGAGAISVSLYVMVGRSYPEHHRPKVFAAFSAGWVVPSMIGPALSGLIVQHLGWRWVFLAVPLLAVPAALLLRPALARMQSTAVGDRDDGRGNVVRWASGASLAALLLYFGGQQQGLPALLCIGAAMLALLFCVHRLLPTGTLLLRRGLPSVIALRGIAAAAFFACEAYLPLLLQRERGLSPSWAGAVLSLGALGWFAGSWLQGHQQRGWSRQQLLRVGTAMMTVGIVATLAVLFNPVPLPVALVGWALTGFGMGMIYASLSVLTLSLSAPHEQGANTSALQLSEALSVTTALAVSGALFALFVETAPHTGYVLCLAITCGLAVLATVIARRV
;
A
#
# COMPACT_ATOMS: atom_id res chain seq x y z
N MET A 1 63.44 -27.07 -61.08
CA MET A 1 62.61 -26.17 -61.91
C MET A 1 62.25 -24.98 -61.05
N LEU A 2 62.88 -23.87 -61.27
CA LEU A 2 62.93 -22.63 -60.50
C LEU A 2 61.57 -21.90 -60.66
N LEU A 3 60.90 -21.50 -59.52
CA LEU A 3 59.84 -20.52 -59.53
C LEU A 3 60.29 -19.29 -58.73
N SER A 4 60.45 -18.23 -59.52
CA SER A 4 60.83 -16.88 -59.12
C SER A 4 59.83 -16.20 -58.18
N SER A 5 60.35 -15.60 -57.14
CA SER A 5 59.63 -14.69 -56.24
C SER A 5 59.53 -13.29 -56.86
N PRO A 6 58.36 -12.56 -56.70
CA PRO A 6 58.23 -11.19 -57.16
C PRO A 6 58.91 -10.19 -56.20
N PRO A 7 59.25 -8.98 -56.68
CA PRO A 7 60.10 -8.02 -55.96
C PRO A 7 59.30 -7.29 -54.85
N VAL A 8 60.00 -7.04 -53.75
CA VAL A 8 59.53 -6.28 -52.57
C VAL A 8 59.55 -4.77 -52.91
N ASP A 9 58.39 -4.13 -52.87
CA ASP A 9 58.22 -2.66 -53.01
C ASP A 9 58.63 -1.96 -51.67
N LYS A 10 59.75 -1.25 -51.71
CA LYS A 10 60.28 -0.42 -50.62
C LYS A 10 59.63 0.97 -50.69
N ARG A 11 58.40 1.13 -50.23
CA ARG A 11 57.87 2.44 -49.87
C ARG A 11 57.61 2.47 -48.37
N GLY A 12 58.36 3.38 -47.71
CA GLY A 12 58.24 3.64 -46.27
C GLY A 12 56.87 4.17 -45.88
N PRO A 13 56.48 4.02 -44.63
CA PRO A 13 55.16 4.41 -44.14
C PRO A 13 54.95 5.93 -44.22
N GLN A 14 53.96 6.35 -44.95
CA GLN A 14 53.48 7.73 -44.95
C GLN A 14 52.78 7.99 -43.58
N PRO A 15 52.99 9.17 -42.96
CA PRO A 15 52.28 9.52 -41.72
C PRO A 15 50.79 9.73 -42.01
N ILE A 16 49.96 8.80 -41.48
CA ILE A 16 48.49 8.97 -41.44
C ILE A 16 48.19 10.11 -40.51
N CYS A 17 47.84 11.27 -41.03
CA CYS A 17 47.27 12.38 -40.30
C CYS A 17 45.92 11.96 -39.78
N MET A 18 45.87 11.44 -38.52
CA MET A 18 44.64 11.07 -37.83
C MET A 18 43.98 12.36 -37.37
N THR A 19 43.29 13.02 -38.29
CA THR A 19 42.29 14.04 -37.90
C THR A 19 41.12 13.29 -37.26
N THR A 20 41.18 13.16 -35.94
CA THR A 20 40.04 12.68 -35.14
C THR A 20 38.88 13.64 -35.39
N MET A 21 38.00 13.29 -36.30
CA MET A 21 36.66 13.87 -36.36
C MET A 21 35.94 13.44 -35.07
N LEU A 22 35.93 14.33 -34.09
CA LEU A 22 35.01 14.23 -32.96
C LEU A 22 33.61 14.12 -33.51
N SER A 23 32.99 12.95 -33.36
CA SER A 23 31.59 12.74 -33.64
C SER A 23 30.75 13.76 -32.88
N PRO A 24 29.72 14.39 -33.48
CA PRO A 24 28.84 15.31 -32.77
C PRO A 24 28.05 14.70 -31.61
N ALA A 25 28.26 13.41 -31.31
CA ALA A 25 27.59 12.66 -30.25
C ALA A 25 28.22 12.78 -28.85
N ASP A 26 29.42 13.41 -28.71
CA ASP A 26 30.13 13.52 -27.42
C ASP A 26 30.04 14.90 -26.77
N THR A 27 29.01 15.68 -27.02
CA THR A 27 28.68 16.75 -26.08
C THR A 27 28.11 16.09 -24.82
N PRO A 28 28.75 16.20 -23.63
CA PRO A 28 28.18 15.73 -22.41
C PRO A 28 26.87 16.49 -22.22
N VAL A 29 25.75 15.80 -22.38
CA VAL A 29 24.44 16.30 -21.93
C VAL A 29 24.66 16.68 -20.46
N PRO A 30 24.44 17.96 -20.07
CA PRO A 30 24.63 18.37 -18.68
C PRO A 30 23.88 17.36 -17.82
N ALA A 31 24.58 16.66 -16.96
CA ALA A 31 24.01 15.65 -16.10
C ALA A 31 23.07 16.40 -15.15
N ASP A 32 21.78 16.41 -15.52
CA ASP A 32 20.72 16.99 -14.71
C ASP A 32 20.62 16.12 -13.46
N THR A 33 21.44 16.44 -12.44
CA THR A 33 21.73 15.59 -11.28
C THR A 33 20.60 15.58 -10.26
N SER A 34 19.59 16.45 -10.44
CA SER A 34 18.50 16.64 -9.47
C SER A 34 17.12 16.31 -10.05
N ILE A 35 16.34 15.52 -9.29
CA ILE A 35 14.91 15.31 -9.57
C ILE A 35 14.06 16.59 -9.41
N LEU A 36 14.64 17.66 -8.85
CA LEU A 36 14.03 18.97 -8.69
C LEU A 36 14.58 20.00 -9.71
N SER A 37 15.31 19.58 -10.72
CA SER A 37 15.72 20.47 -11.83
C SER A 37 14.49 21.04 -12.56
N ALA A 38 14.68 22.12 -13.30
CA ALA A 38 13.60 22.79 -14.03
C ALA A 38 12.79 21.84 -14.93
N ARG A 39 13.45 20.79 -15.47
CA ARG A 39 12.85 19.77 -16.31
C ARG A 39 11.89 18.86 -15.56
N TYR A 40 12.22 18.46 -14.33
CA TYR A 40 11.50 17.42 -13.57
C TYR A 40 10.69 17.98 -12.39
N ARG A 41 10.97 19.20 -11.93
CA ARG A 41 10.40 19.80 -10.70
C ARG A 41 8.88 19.67 -10.61
N ALA A 42 8.16 20.13 -11.63
CA ALA A 42 6.69 20.10 -11.61
C ALA A 42 6.15 18.65 -11.54
N THR A 43 6.76 17.74 -12.31
CA THR A 43 6.39 16.33 -12.33
C THR A 43 6.69 15.66 -10.97
N THR A 44 7.87 15.90 -10.41
CA THR A 44 8.26 15.33 -9.09
C THR A 44 7.33 15.84 -8.00
N ILE A 45 7.12 17.17 -7.92
CA ILE A 45 6.24 17.77 -6.90
C ILE A 45 4.81 17.24 -7.04
N GLY A 46 4.25 17.21 -8.26
CA GLY A 46 2.90 16.71 -8.50
C GLY A 46 2.72 15.24 -8.09
N MET A 47 3.67 14.37 -8.44
CA MET A 47 3.62 12.97 -8.07
C MET A 47 3.75 12.76 -6.55
N VAL A 48 4.74 13.42 -5.92
CA VAL A 48 4.94 13.30 -4.46
C VAL A 48 3.76 13.88 -3.70
N ALA A 49 3.18 14.99 -4.16
CA ALA A 49 1.98 15.56 -3.56
C ALA A 49 0.78 14.61 -3.63
N LEU A 50 0.54 13.95 -4.79
CA LEU A 50 -0.54 12.95 -4.90
C LEU A 50 -0.30 11.76 -3.97
N VAL A 51 0.93 11.26 -3.86
CA VAL A 51 1.29 10.19 -2.93
C VAL A 51 1.05 10.62 -1.49
N ALA A 52 1.50 11.82 -1.12
CA ALA A 52 1.33 12.35 0.24
C ALA A 52 -0.14 12.60 0.60
N LEU A 53 -0.95 13.09 -0.34
CA LEU A 53 -2.38 13.29 -0.13
C LEU A 53 -3.14 11.96 0.00
N HIS A 54 -2.77 10.96 -0.81
CA HIS A 54 -3.32 9.61 -0.66
C HIS A 54 -2.94 8.99 0.69
N ALA A 55 -1.68 9.12 1.11
CA ALA A 55 -1.21 8.64 2.40
C ALA A 55 -1.91 9.36 3.56
N PHE A 56 -2.04 10.70 3.48
CA PHE A 56 -2.75 11.49 4.47
C PHE A 56 -4.21 11.01 4.60
N GLU A 57 -4.91 10.87 3.49
CA GLU A 57 -6.30 10.44 3.49
C GLU A 57 -6.47 9.05 4.10
N ALA A 58 -5.66 8.08 3.69
CA ALA A 58 -5.73 6.71 4.19
C ALA A 58 -5.59 6.63 5.72
N LEU A 59 -4.69 7.44 6.29
CA LEU A 59 -4.40 7.48 7.72
C LEU A 59 -5.37 8.39 8.50
N ALA A 60 -5.77 9.52 7.89
CA ALA A 60 -6.69 10.47 8.49
C ALA A 60 -8.08 9.86 8.70
N VAL A 61 -8.54 9.05 7.74
CA VAL A 61 -9.83 8.36 7.85
C VAL A 61 -9.85 7.40 9.03
N ALA A 62 -8.73 6.72 9.36
CA ALA A 62 -8.68 5.82 10.52
C ALA A 62 -9.02 6.55 11.83
N ALA A 63 -8.51 7.77 12.01
CA ALA A 63 -8.80 8.59 13.19
C ALA A 63 -10.24 9.16 13.20
N ALA A 64 -10.79 9.49 12.02
CA ALA A 64 -12.12 10.10 11.87
C ALA A 64 -13.27 9.08 11.96
N MET A 65 -13.03 7.84 11.56
CA MET A 65 -14.09 6.83 11.32
C MET A 65 -14.99 6.55 12.53
N PRO A 66 -14.54 6.50 13.79
CA PRO A 66 -15.44 6.32 14.94
C PRO A 66 -16.53 7.39 14.98
N THR A 67 -16.13 8.66 14.90
CA THR A 67 -17.09 9.80 14.90
C THR A 67 -18.00 9.77 13.67
N VAL A 68 -17.49 9.38 12.50
CA VAL A 68 -18.27 9.21 11.28
C VAL A 68 -19.32 8.11 11.43
N ALA A 69 -18.92 6.96 11.98
CA ALA A 69 -19.82 5.82 12.17
C ALA A 69 -20.92 6.11 13.18
N GLU A 70 -20.64 6.93 14.21
CA GLU A 70 -21.67 7.44 15.14
C GLU A 70 -22.60 8.43 14.47
N ALA A 71 -22.04 9.42 13.76
CA ALA A 71 -22.84 10.47 13.10
C ALA A 71 -23.78 9.93 12.00
N LEU A 72 -23.45 8.79 11.39
CA LEU A 72 -24.21 8.16 10.31
C LEU A 72 -24.93 6.87 10.73
N ASP A 73 -24.96 6.56 12.04
CA ASP A 73 -25.52 5.33 12.61
C ASP A 73 -25.10 4.06 11.85
N GLY A 74 -23.79 3.93 11.62
CA GLY A 74 -23.26 2.97 10.64
C GLY A 74 -22.18 2.02 11.14
N LEU A 75 -22.14 1.69 12.44
CA LEU A 75 -21.10 0.82 13.03
C LEU A 75 -21.03 -0.56 12.38
N ARG A 76 -22.13 -1.12 11.92
CA ARG A 76 -22.12 -2.40 11.19
C ARG A 76 -21.29 -2.35 9.91
N LEU A 77 -21.25 -1.18 9.24
CA LEU A 77 -20.50 -0.95 8.01
C LEU A 77 -19.06 -0.45 8.25
N TYR A 78 -18.66 -0.30 9.51
CA TYR A 78 -17.37 0.27 9.89
C TYR A 78 -16.17 -0.38 9.15
N ALA A 79 -16.05 -1.69 9.25
CA ALA A 79 -14.97 -2.43 8.60
C ALA A 79 -15.02 -2.37 7.07
N LEU A 80 -16.23 -2.34 6.48
CA LEU A 80 -16.41 -2.22 5.03
C LEU A 80 -15.91 -0.87 4.50
N ALA A 81 -16.03 0.20 5.29
CA ALA A 81 -15.49 1.51 4.91
C ALA A 81 -13.96 1.53 4.78
N PHE A 82 -13.24 0.64 5.49
CA PHE A 82 -11.79 0.45 5.33
C PHE A 82 -11.47 -0.59 4.27
N GLY A 83 -11.90 -1.82 4.51
CA GLY A 83 -11.52 -2.95 3.69
C GLY A 83 -12.11 -2.92 2.29
N GLY A 84 -13.29 -2.31 2.13
CA GLY A 84 -13.90 -2.10 0.82
C GLY A 84 -13.06 -1.21 -0.09
N THR A 85 -12.45 -0.17 0.45
CA THR A 85 -11.51 0.71 -0.28
C THR A 85 -10.29 -0.07 -0.75
N LEU A 86 -9.72 -0.91 0.10
CA LEU A 86 -8.58 -1.76 -0.25
C LEU A 86 -8.96 -2.81 -1.30
N ALA A 87 -10.14 -3.44 -1.17
CA ALA A 87 -10.63 -4.40 -2.14
C ALA A 87 -10.77 -3.78 -3.54
N THR A 88 -11.40 -2.61 -3.63
CA THR A 88 -11.58 -1.93 -4.91
C THR A 88 -10.28 -1.34 -5.45
N SER A 89 -9.31 -0.98 -4.60
CA SER A 89 -8.00 -0.51 -5.06
C SER A 89 -7.23 -1.59 -5.82
N VAL A 90 -7.35 -2.86 -5.44
CA VAL A 90 -6.76 -3.99 -6.18
C VAL A 90 -7.32 -4.07 -7.60
N ILE A 91 -8.64 -3.87 -7.77
CA ILE A 91 -9.27 -3.78 -9.10
C ILE A 91 -8.71 -2.58 -9.87
N GLY A 92 -8.66 -1.41 -9.23
CA GLY A 92 -8.11 -0.18 -9.80
C GLY A 92 -6.66 -0.34 -10.27
N MET A 93 -5.81 -0.95 -9.44
CA MET A 93 -4.41 -1.23 -9.77
C MET A 93 -4.26 -2.12 -11.01
N THR A 94 -5.00 -3.24 -11.04
CA THR A 94 -4.87 -4.22 -12.13
C THR A 94 -5.42 -3.71 -13.45
N LEU A 95 -6.56 -3.00 -13.42
CA LEU A 95 -7.14 -2.36 -14.60
C LEU A 95 -6.23 -1.24 -15.13
N ALA A 96 -5.74 -0.37 -14.25
CA ALA A 96 -4.87 0.73 -14.63
C ALA A 96 -3.52 0.26 -15.19
N GLY A 97 -2.95 -0.82 -14.62
CA GLY A 97 -1.72 -1.42 -15.14
C GLY A 97 -1.88 -1.87 -16.58
N ARG A 98 -2.91 -2.67 -16.87
CA ARG A 98 -3.22 -3.11 -18.22
C ARG A 98 -3.50 -1.94 -19.18
N TRP A 99 -4.27 -0.96 -18.71
CA TRP A 99 -4.60 0.22 -19.52
C TRP A 99 -3.37 1.08 -19.81
N ALA A 100 -2.47 1.25 -18.81
CA ALA A 100 -1.23 1.99 -18.97
C ALA A 100 -0.23 1.32 -19.95
N ASP A 101 -0.23 -0.02 -19.99
CA ASP A 101 0.60 -0.78 -20.93
C ASP A 101 0.19 -0.48 -22.39
N HIS A 102 -1.11 -0.44 -22.70
CA HIS A 102 -1.62 -0.22 -24.06
C HIS A 102 -1.71 1.27 -24.46
N HIS A 103 -2.10 2.16 -23.55
CA HIS A 103 -2.44 3.55 -23.88
C HIS A 103 -1.61 4.59 -23.12
N GLY A 104 -0.60 4.15 -22.36
CA GLY A 104 0.19 5.03 -21.50
C GLY A 104 -0.51 5.39 -20.17
N PRO A 105 0.24 6.01 -19.23
CA PRO A 105 -0.25 6.26 -17.87
C PRO A 105 -1.23 7.44 -17.75
N ALA A 106 -1.35 8.28 -18.77
CA ALA A 106 -2.15 9.50 -18.69
C ALA A 106 -3.64 9.22 -18.49
N ARG A 107 -4.23 8.35 -19.31
CA ARG A 107 -5.66 8.02 -19.21
C ARG A 107 -6.03 7.38 -17.87
N PRO A 108 -5.38 6.28 -17.44
CA PRO A 108 -5.70 5.67 -16.16
C PRO A 108 -5.45 6.61 -14.97
N LEU A 109 -4.49 7.54 -15.04
CA LEU A 109 -4.28 8.54 -13.99
C LEU A 109 -5.48 9.50 -13.88
N TRP A 110 -5.95 10.07 -15.02
CA TRP A 110 -7.06 11.03 -14.99
C TRP A 110 -8.38 10.38 -14.58
N TYR A 111 -8.70 9.20 -15.07
CA TYR A 111 -9.88 8.45 -14.64
C TYR A 111 -9.77 8.02 -13.18
N GLY A 112 -8.57 7.57 -12.75
CA GLY A 112 -8.29 7.27 -11.35
C GLY A 112 -8.49 8.48 -10.44
N LEU A 113 -7.97 9.65 -10.84
CA LEU A 113 -8.19 10.89 -10.10
C LEU A 113 -9.66 11.28 -10.05
N ALA A 114 -10.39 11.16 -11.14
CA ALA A 114 -11.83 11.44 -11.16
C ALA A 114 -12.59 10.53 -10.20
N CYS A 115 -12.33 9.21 -10.22
CA CYS A 115 -12.92 8.26 -9.28
C CYS A 115 -12.54 8.59 -7.83
N PHE A 116 -11.28 8.93 -7.57
CA PHE A 116 -10.79 9.28 -6.24
C PHE A 116 -11.47 10.53 -5.69
N VAL A 117 -11.51 11.60 -6.47
CA VAL A 117 -12.14 12.88 -6.09
C VAL A 117 -13.65 12.72 -5.92
N LEU A 118 -14.33 12.08 -6.88
CA LEU A 118 -15.79 11.86 -6.78
C LEU A 118 -16.13 10.95 -5.59
N GLY A 119 -15.30 9.94 -5.30
CA GLY A 119 -15.44 9.09 -4.13
C GLY A 119 -15.32 9.87 -2.82
N LEU A 120 -14.32 10.78 -2.73
CA LEU A 120 -14.14 11.66 -1.57
C LEU A 120 -15.31 12.66 -1.41
N LEU A 121 -15.78 13.25 -2.49
CA LEU A 121 -16.94 14.14 -2.44
C LEU A 121 -18.19 13.38 -1.99
N LEU A 122 -18.43 12.19 -2.54
CA LEU A 122 -19.56 11.34 -2.15
C LEU A 122 -19.49 10.96 -0.66
N ALA A 123 -18.30 10.64 -0.15
CA ALA A 123 -18.07 10.34 1.26
C ALA A 123 -18.24 11.58 2.14
N GLY A 124 -17.72 12.73 1.74
CA GLY A 124 -17.80 13.98 2.50
C GLY A 124 -19.22 14.56 2.60
N PHE A 125 -20.04 14.38 1.57
CA PHE A 125 -21.46 14.77 1.58
C PHE A 125 -22.41 13.64 2.03
N ALA A 126 -21.88 12.55 2.58
CA ALA A 126 -22.72 11.43 2.99
C ALA A 126 -23.72 11.81 4.10
N ILE A 127 -24.97 11.37 3.90
CA ILE A 127 -26.08 11.52 4.85
C ILE A 127 -26.43 10.20 5.54
N ARG A 128 -25.87 9.09 5.07
CA ARG A 128 -25.99 7.73 5.63
C ARG A 128 -24.73 6.93 5.36
N MET A 129 -24.43 5.95 6.19
CA MET A 129 -23.21 5.15 6.09
C MET A 129 -23.05 4.41 4.75
N GLY A 130 -24.15 3.94 4.14
CA GLY A 130 -24.11 3.29 2.81
C GLY A 130 -23.63 4.23 1.71
N MET A 131 -23.96 5.53 1.75
CA MET A 131 -23.45 6.53 0.81
C MET A 131 -21.94 6.76 1.01
N LEU A 132 -21.48 6.84 2.25
CA LEU A 132 -20.07 6.94 2.58
C LEU A 132 -19.31 5.72 2.04
N VAL A 133 -19.78 4.50 2.30
CA VAL A 133 -19.17 3.27 1.80
C VAL A 133 -19.10 3.26 0.28
N ALA A 134 -20.18 3.65 -0.43
CA ALA A 134 -20.15 3.77 -1.89
C ALA A 134 -19.05 4.75 -2.36
N GLY A 135 -18.91 5.90 -1.67
CA GLY A 135 -17.83 6.85 -1.90
C GLY A 135 -16.44 6.21 -1.68
N ARG A 136 -16.29 5.44 -0.60
CA ARG A 136 -15.04 4.72 -0.27
C ARG A 136 -14.68 3.65 -1.32
N LEU A 137 -15.66 2.90 -1.82
CA LEU A 137 -15.45 1.93 -2.90
C LEU A 137 -14.97 2.61 -4.20
N LEU A 138 -15.63 3.71 -4.58
CA LEU A 138 -15.23 4.48 -5.76
C LEU A 138 -13.85 5.11 -5.59
N GLN A 139 -13.56 5.65 -4.41
CA GLN A 139 -12.26 6.18 -4.03
C GLN A 139 -11.15 5.13 -4.13
N GLY A 140 -11.40 3.91 -3.65
CA GLY A 140 -10.46 2.80 -3.74
C GLY A 140 -10.06 2.48 -5.17
N LEU A 141 -11.03 2.38 -6.10
CA LEU A 141 -10.76 2.22 -7.53
C LEU A 141 -9.81 3.30 -8.05
N GLY A 142 -10.10 4.56 -7.68
CA GLY A 142 -9.28 5.71 -8.07
C GLY A 142 -7.86 5.65 -7.49
N ALA A 143 -7.73 5.35 -6.20
CA ALA A 143 -6.45 5.26 -5.49
C ALA A 143 -5.54 4.19 -6.10
N GLY A 144 -6.09 3.01 -6.41
CA GLY A 144 -5.35 1.94 -7.08
C GLY A 144 -4.86 2.36 -8.46
N ALA A 145 -5.71 3.01 -9.24
CA ALA A 145 -5.36 3.48 -10.58
C ALA A 145 -4.28 4.59 -10.54
N ILE A 146 -4.38 5.55 -9.61
CA ILE A 146 -3.38 6.59 -9.40
C ILE A 146 -2.03 5.95 -9.04
N SER A 147 -2.00 5.05 -8.06
CA SER A 147 -0.77 4.42 -7.59
C SER A 147 0.01 3.79 -8.74
N VAL A 148 -0.62 2.92 -9.53
CA VAL A 148 0.05 2.24 -10.66
C VAL A 148 0.47 3.25 -11.73
N SER A 149 -0.38 4.23 -12.05
CA SER A 149 -0.06 5.25 -13.05
C SER A 149 1.17 6.06 -12.68
N LEU A 150 1.33 6.43 -11.39
CA LEU A 150 2.50 7.15 -10.90
C LEU A 150 3.78 6.30 -11.03
N TYR A 151 3.73 5.00 -10.71
CA TYR A 151 4.88 4.10 -10.89
C TYR A 151 5.30 3.97 -12.35
N VAL A 152 4.33 3.83 -13.27
CA VAL A 152 4.59 3.81 -14.73
C VAL A 152 5.17 5.13 -15.19
N MET A 153 4.68 6.27 -14.67
CA MET A 153 5.24 7.59 -14.96
C MET A 153 6.69 7.71 -14.55
N VAL A 154 7.09 7.21 -13.37
CA VAL A 154 8.50 7.20 -12.94
C VAL A 154 9.35 6.46 -13.96
N GLY A 155 8.93 5.27 -14.37
CA GLY A 155 9.65 4.47 -15.37
C GLY A 155 9.82 5.14 -16.72
N ARG A 156 8.83 5.95 -17.16
CA ARG A 156 8.83 6.62 -18.49
C ARG A 156 9.41 8.05 -18.47
N SER A 157 9.31 8.78 -17.34
CA SER A 157 9.76 10.18 -17.25
C SER A 157 11.20 10.34 -16.82
N TYR A 158 11.74 9.39 -16.07
CA TYR A 158 13.03 9.55 -15.42
C TYR A 158 14.06 8.54 -15.94
N PRO A 159 15.31 9.01 -16.20
CA PRO A 159 16.45 8.12 -16.45
C PRO A 159 16.64 7.14 -15.29
N GLU A 160 17.25 6.01 -15.54
CA GLU A 160 17.39 4.94 -14.54
C GLU A 160 18.06 5.40 -13.24
N HIS A 161 19.09 6.24 -13.32
CA HIS A 161 19.81 6.77 -12.17
C HIS A 161 19.00 7.73 -11.29
N HIS A 162 17.88 8.29 -11.79
CA HIS A 162 16.97 9.15 -11.02
C HIS A 162 15.81 8.40 -10.37
N ARG A 163 15.41 7.24 -10.91
CA ARG A 163 14.26 6.47 -10.40
C ARG A 163 14.37 6.14 -8.91
N PRO A 164 15.53 5.71 -8.36
CA PRO A 164 15.66 5.48 -6.92
C PRO A 164 15.40 6.73 -6.07
N LYS A 165 15.83 7.92 -6.55
CA LYS A 165 15.60 9.19 -5.84
C LYS A 165 14.11 9.56 -5.81
N VAL A 166 13.37 9.30 -6.90
CA VAL A 166 11.92 9.55 -6.96
C VAL A 166 11.17 8.59 -6.05
N PHE A 167 11.53 7.30 -6.01
CA PHE A 167 10.92 6.35 -5.09
C PHE A 167 11.24 6.66 -3.61
N ALA A 168 12.43 7.18 -3.33
CA ALA A 168 12.75 7.69 -1.98
C ALA A 168 11.86 8.90 -1.61
N ALA A 169 11.58 9.80 -2.56
CA ALA A 169 10.65 10.90 -2.36
C ALA A 169 9.20 10.41 -2.15
N PHE A 170 8.75 9.35 -2.84
CA PHE A 170 7.46 8.71 -2.59
C PHE A 170 7.40 8.14 -1.17
N SER A 171 8.46 7.47 -0.71
CA SER A 171 8.54 6.96 0.67
C SER A 171 8.46 8.10 1.69
N ALA A 172 9.16 9.22 1.46
CA ALA A 172 9.03 10.41 2.29
C ALA A 172 7.61 11.00 2.27
N GLY A 173 6.93 10.93 1.12
CA GLY A 173 5.52 11.30 0.95
C GLY A 173 4.55 10.47 1.79
N TRP A 174 4.94 9.28 2.24
CA TRP A 174 4.18 8.47 3.20
C TRP A 174 4.56 8.79 4.66
N VAL A 175 5.84 9.03 4.93
CA VAL A 175 6.35 9.23 6.30
C VAL A 175 5.75 10.46 6.96
N VAL A 176 5.76 11.62 6.30
CA VAL A 176 5.25 12.85 6.90
C VAL A 176 3.75 12.74 7.23
N PRO A 177 2.86 12.33 6.29
CA PRO A 177 1.46 12.12 6.62
C PRO A 177 1.23 11.07 7.71
N SER A 178 2.04 10.02 7.80
CA SER A 178 1.86 9.00 8.84
C SER A 178 2.15 9.52 10.25
N MET A 179 3.06 10.46 10.38
CA MET A 179 3.41 11.05 11.68
C MET A 179 2.37 12.06 12.17
N ILE A 180 1.87 12.92 11.27
CA ILE A 180 1.01 14.04 11.66
C ILE A 180 -0.46 13.86 11.25
N GLY A 181 -0.73 13.02 10.23
CA GLY A 181 -2.05 12.86 9.62
C GLY A 181 -3.14 12.46 10.59
N PRO A 182 -2.99 11.38 11.37
CA PRO A 182 -4.01 10.95 12.31
C PRO A 182 -4.31 11.99 13.41
N ALA A 183 -3.27 12.63 13.95
CA ALA A 183 -3.47 13.70 14.95
C ALA A 183 -4.16 14.92 14.34
N LEU A 184 -3.73 15.35 13.15
CA LEU A 184 -4.35 16.46 12.41
C LEU A 184 -5.80 16.13 12.04
N SER A 185 -6.08 14.90 11.62
CA SER A 185 -7.45 14.45 11.36
C SER A 185 -8.32 14.52 12.60
N GLY A 186 -7.82 14.09 13.75
CA GLY A 186 -8.53 14.21 15.02
C GLY A 186 -8.89 15.66 15.36
N LEU A 187 -7.95 16.61 15.15
CA LEU A 187 -8.21 18.04 15.31
C LEU A 187 -9.26 18.57 14.32
N ILE A 188 -9.17 18.16 13.03
CA ILE A 188 -10.17 18.51 12.01
C ILE A 188 -11.57 18.01 12.44
N VAL A 189 -11.67 16.76 12.87
CA VAL A 189 -12.93 16.16 13.33
C VAL A 189 -13.51 16.95 14.49
N GLN A 190 -12.68 17.33 15.47
CA GLN A 190 -13.11 17.99 16.68
C GLN A 190 -13.54 19.46 16.46
N HIS A 191 -12.88 20.21 15.56
CA HIS A 191 -13.09 21.65 15.40
C HIS A 191 -13.86 22.04 14.13
N LEU A 192 -13.70 21.29 13.04
CA LEU A 192 -14.30 21.59 11.73
C LEU A 192 -15.38 20.58 11.35
N GLY A 193 -15.41 19.42 12.02
CA GLY A 193 -16.28 18.31 11.71
C GLY A 193 -15.67 17.29 10.75
N TRP A 194 -16.12 16.04 10.86
CA TRP A 194 -15.57 14.89 10.17
C TRP A 194 -15.63 14.98 8.63
N ARG A 195 -16.59 15.73 8.08
CA ARG A 195 -16.75 15.90 6.63
C ARG A 195 -15.52 16.51 5.97
N TRP A 196 -14.81 17.39 6.65
CA TRP A 196 -13.61 18.05 6.14
C TRP A 196 -12.44 17.12 5.96
N VAL A 197 -12.39 15.98 6.65
CA VAL A 197 -11.37 14.95 6.42
C VAL A 197 -11.43 14.41 4.99
N PHE A 198 -12.62 14.34 4.40
CA PHE A 198 -12.83 13.91 3.02
C PHE A 198 -12.80 15.08 2.03
N LEU A 199 -13.40 16.23 2.36
CA LEU A 199 -13.59 17.36 1.43
C LEU A 199 -12.33 18.19 1.22
N ALA A 200 -11.39 18.22 2.17
CA ALA A 200 -10.16 18.99 2.03
C ALA A 200 -9.18 18.35 1.01
N VAL A 201 -9.16 17.03 0.88
CA VAL A 201 -8.21 16.32 0.00
C VAL A 201 -8.42 16.64 -1.47
N PRO A 202 -9.63 16.66 -2.05
CA PRO A 202 -9.89 17.09 -3.42
C PRO A 202 -9.32 18.47 -3.77
N LEU A 203 -9.42 19.43 -2.83
CA LEU A 203 -8.93 20.81 -3.03
C LEU A 203 -7.42 20.86 -3.28
N LEU A 204 -6.68 19.90 -2.77
CA LEU A 204 -5.22 19.79 -2.93
C LEU A 204 -4.83 18.79 -4.03
N ALA A 205 -5.61 17.71 -4.19
CA ALA A 205 -5.31 16.65 -5.15
C ALA A 205 -5.46 17.11 -6.61
N VAL A 206 -6.48 17.93 -6.90
CA VAL A 206 -6.70 18.46 -8.25
C VAL A 206 -5.55 19.37 -8.69
N PRO A 207 -5.12 20.41 -7.93
CA PRO A 207 -3.94 21.21 -8.29
C PRO A 207 -2.66 20.38 -8.42
N ALA A 208 -2.43 19.41 -7.52
CA ALA A 208 -1.26 18.54 -7.59
C ALA A 208 -1.24 17.71 -8.89
N ALA A 209 -2.38 17.20 -9.32
CA ALA A 209 -2.50 16.47 -10.57
C ALA A 209 -2.34 17.38 -11.81
N LEU A 210 -2.78 18.63 -11.74
CA LEU A 210 -2.60 19.59 -12.83
C LEU A 210 -1.11 19.87 -13.12
N LEU A 211 -0.24 19.79 -12.12
CA LEU A 211 1.22 19.88 -12.30
C LEU A 211 1.77 18.77 -13.19
N LEU A 212 1.06 17.64 -13.33
CA LEU A 212 1.46 16.51 -14.15
C LEU A 212 1.07 16.65 -15.63
N ARG A 213 0.16 17.60 -15.98
CA ARG A 213 -0.34 17.77 -17.35
C ARG A 213 0.78 17.85 -18.40
N PRO A 214 1.86 18.64 -18.23
CA PRO A 214 2.91 18.74 -19.25
C PRO A 214 3.68 17.44 -19.45
N ALA A 215 3.92 16.67 -18.37
CA ALA A 215 4.59 15.37 -18.46
C ALA A 215 3.70 14.33 -19.14
N LEU A 216 2.42 14.29 -18.78
CA LEU A 216 1.45 13.34 -19.32
C LEU A 216 1.18 13.58 -20.83
N ALA A 217 1.11 14.84 -21.27
CA ALA A 217 0.93 15.19 -22.68
C ALA A 217 2.06 14.65 -23.56
N ARG A 218 3.31 14.68 -23.06
CA ARG A 218 4.47 14.14 -23.77
C ARG A 218 4.46 12.61 -23.86
N MET A 219 3.79 11.92 -22.94
CA MET A 219 3.75 10.44 -22.90
C MET A 219 2.65 9.84 -23.77
N GLN A 220 1.65 10.62 -24.18
CA GLN A 220 0.56 10.14 -25.02
C GLN A 220 1.01 9.75 -26.45
N SER A 221 2.17 10.23 -26.90
CA SER A 221 2.66 9.97 -28.28
C SER A 221 3.42 8.66 -28.45
N THR A 222 3.67 7.91 -27.38
CA THR A 222 4.39 6.63 -27.42
C THR A 222 3.48 5.46 -27.06
N ALA A 223 2.57 5.10 -27.96
CA ALA A 223 1.82 3.85 -27.86
C ALA A 223 2.79 2.67 -28.12
N VAL A 224 3.06 1.87 -27.12
CA VAL A 224 3.81 0.62 -27.26
C VAL A 224 2.83 -0.45 -27.70
N GLY A 225 3.19 -1.16 -28.80
CA GLY A 225 2.33 -2.14 -29.46
C GLY A 225 1.81 -3.27 -28.57
N ASP A 226 0.80 -3.89 -29.09
CA ASP A 226 0.00 -4.95 -28.48
C ASP A 226 0.86 -6.17 -28.08
N ARG A 227 1.14 -6.30 -26.78
CA ARG A 227 1.68 -7.51 -26.18
C ARG A 227 0.63 -8.09 -25.25
N ASP A 228 -0.05 -9.10 -25.75
CA ASP A 228 -0.98 -9.90 -24.93
C ASP A 228 -0.17 -10.90 -24.06
N ASP A 229 0.41 -10.41 -22.96
CA ASP A 229 1.29 -11.17 -22.07
C ASP A 229 0.53 -11.98 -21.00
N GLY A 230 -0.67 -12.48 -21.28
CA GLY A 230 -1.44 -13.29 -20.32
C GLY A 230 -1.94 -12.53 -19.07
N ARG A 231 -1.71 -11.23 -18.96
CA ARG A 231 -2.13 -10.36 -17.85
C ARG A 231 -3.66 -10.25 -17.70
N GLY A 232 -4.43 -10.64 -18.71
CA GLY A 232 -5.88 -10.74 -18.64
C GLY A 232 -6.37 -11.64 -17.52
N ASN A 233 -5.62 -12.70 -17.22
CA ASN A 233 -5.93 -13.63 -16.13
C ASN A 233 -5.71 -12.99 -14.74
N VAL A 234 -4.67 -12.17 -14.57
CA VAL A 234 -4.40 -11.48 -13.28
C VAL A 234 -5.54 -10.53 -12.95
N VAL A 235 -6.02 -9.73 -13.92
CA VAL A 235 -7.18 -8.83 -13.71
C VAL A 235 -8.42 -9.61 -13.30
N ARG A 236 -8.72 -10.73 -13.97
CA ARG A 236 -9.89 -11.58 -13.63
C ARG A 236 -9.82 -12.11 -12.21
N TRP A 237 -8.68 -12.66 -11.80
CA TRP A 237 -8.52 -13.23 -10.47
C TRP A 237 -8.45 -12.15 -9.39
N ALA A 238 -7.83 -11.00 -9.65
CA ALA A 238 -7.81 -9.85 -8.74
C ALA A 238 -9.21 -9.28 -8.52
N SER A 239 -9.98 -9.09 -9.60
CA SER A 239 -11.37 -8.65 -9.52
C SER A 239 -12.24 -9.69 -8.79
N GLY A 240 -12.04 -10.98 -9.08
CA GLY A 240 -12.72 -12.07 -8.38
C GLY A 240 -12.43 -12.08 -6.88
N ALA A 241 -11.16 -11.92 -6.48
CA ALA A 241 -10.77 -11.85 -5.07
C ALA A 241 -11.40 -10.62 -4.36
N SER A 242 -11.40 -9.47 -5.02
CA SER A 242 -12.00 -8.24 -4.49
C SER A 242 -13.52 -8.38 -4.32
N LEU A 243 -14.21 -8.93 -5.32
CA LEU A 243 -15.65 -9.19 -5.24
C LEU A 243 -15.98 -10.23 -4.15
N ALA A 244 -15.16 -11.27 -4.01
CA ALA A 244 -15.30 -12.25 -2.93
C ALA A 244 -15.13 -11.61 -1.55
N ALA A 245 -14.15 -10.71 -1.39
CA ALA A 245 -14.00 -9.95 -0.14
C ALA A 245 -15.20 -9.03 0.14
N LEU A 246 -15.75 -8.36 -0.86
CA LEU A 246 -16.99 -7.57 -0.71
C LEU A 246 -18.20 -8.44 -0.37
N LEU A 247 -18.31 -9.62 -0.97
CA LEU A 247 -19.35 -10.61 -0.64
C LEU A 247 -19.21 -11.09 0.81
N LEU A 248 -17.98 -11.25 1.32
CA LEU A 248 -17.73 -11.60 2.71
C LEU A 248 -18.27 -10.53 3.68
N TYR A 249 -18.05 -9.24 3.37
CA TYR A 249 -18.65 -8.14 4.15
C TYR A 249 -20.18 -8.16 4.09
N PHE A 250 -20.76 -8.39 2.91
CA PHE A 250 -22.21 -8.49 2.75
C PHE A 250 -22.77 -9.67 3.53
N GLY A 251 -22.13 -10.84 3.45
CA GLY A 251 -22.52 -12.05 4.20
C GLY A 251 -22.51 -11.82 5.71
N GLY A 252 -21.53 -11.06 6.24
CA GLY A 252 -21.44 -10.72 7.67
C GLY A 252 -22.59 -9.84 8.18
N GLN A 253 -23.37 -9.20 7.29
CA GLN A 253 -24.52 -8.39 7.65
C GLN A 253 -25.85 -9.16 7.57
N GLN A 254 -25.84 -10.35 7.00
CA GLN A 254 -26.99 -11.23 6.95
C GLN A 254 -27.08 -12.04 8.24
N GLN A 255 -28.23 -12.69 8.48
CA GLN A 255 -28.47 -13.58 9.61
C GLN A 255 -28.90 -14.97 9.13
N GLY A 256 -28.65 -15.98 9.96
CA GLY A 256 -29.11 -17.35 9.68
C GLY A 256 -28.40 -18.02 8.49
N LEU A 257 -29.10 -18.87 7.78
CA LEU A 257 -28.57 -19.65 6.67
C LEU A 257 -28.02 -18.82 5.51
N PRO A 258 -28.64 -17.69 5.09
CA PRO A 258 -28.08 -16.82 4.06
C PRO A 258 -26.70 -16.27 4.41
N ALA A 259 -26.45 -15.91 5.68
CA ALA A 259 -25.14 -15.47 6.15
C ALA A 259 -24.07 -16.55 5.96
N LEU A 260 -24.36 -17.77 6.41
CA LEU A 260 -23.43 -18.90 6.30
C LEU A 260 -23.12 -19.24 4.84
N LEU A 261 -24.12 -19.24 3.97
CA LEU A 261 -23.93 -19.51 2.54
C LEU A 261 -23.09 -18.42 1.86
N CYS A 262 -23.38 -17.15 2.13
CA CYS A 262 -22.62 -16.02 1.58
C CYS A 262 -21.15 -16.02 2.07
N ILE A 263 -20.94 -16.23 3.37
CA ILE A 263 -19.60 -16.28 3.96
C ILE A 263 -18.82 -17.49 3.42
N GLY A 264 -19.44 -18.67 3.37
CA GLY A 264 -18.83 -19.88 2.83
C GLY A 264 -18.44 -19.72 1.36
N ALA A 265 -19.36 -19.23 0.52
CA ALA A 265 -19.10 -18.96 -0.89
C ALA A 265 -18.00 -17.91 -1.09
N ALA A 266 -18.03 -16.82 -0.31
CA ALA A 266 -17.03 -15.78 -0.35
C ALA A 266 -15.63 -16.30 0.02
N MET A 267 -15.53 -17.09 1.08
CA MET A 267 -14.27 -17.69 1.53
C MET A 267 -13.69 -18.65 0.50
N LEU A 268 -14.52 -19.53 -0.09
CA LEU A 268 -14.10 -20.45 -1.15
C LEU A 268 -13.64 -19.68 -2.40
N ALA A 269 -14.40 -18.70 -2.84
CA ALA A 269 -14.04 -17.87 -4.00
C ALA A 269 -12.74 -17.08 -3.75
N LEU A 270 -12.58 -16.51 -2.56
CA LEU A 270 -11.38 -15.77 -2.16
C LEU A 270 -10.16 -16.68 -2.15
N LEU A 271 -10.26 -17.87 -1.50
CA LEU A 271 -9.17 -18.85 -1.44
C LEU A 271 -8.77 -19.32 -2.84
N PHE A 272 -9.74 -19.57 -3.72
CA PHE A 272 -9.51 -19.97 -5.10
C PHE A 272 -8.80 -18.87 -5.89
N CYS A 273 -9.28 -17.61 -5.80
CA CYS A 273 -8.65 -16.47 -6.50
C CYS A 273 -7.24 -16.18 -5.98
N VAL A 274 -7.03 -16.19 -4.67
CA VAL A 274 -5.72 -15.97 -4.04
C VAL A 274 -4.74 -17.07 -4.44
N HIS A 275 -5.19 -18.33 -4.50
CA HIS A 275 -4.35 -19.44 -4.98
C HIS A 275 -3.86 -19.24 -6.43
N ARG A 276 -4.67 -18.58 -7.27
CA ARG A 276 -4.32 -18.25 -8.66
C ARG A 276 -3.46 -16.99 -8.82
N LEU A 277 -3.52 -16.09 -7.85
CA LEU A 277 -2.81 -14.80 -7.87
C LEU A 277 -1.41 -14.87 -7.27
N LEU A 278 -1.26 -15.67 -6.21
CA LEU A 278 0.00 -15.74 -5.48
C LEU A 278 0.89 -16.88 -6.02
N PRO A 279 2.21 -16.77 -5.93
CA PRO A 279 3.15 -17.81 -6.32
C PRO A 279 2.85 -19.13 -5.62
N THR A 280 3.12 -20.23 -6.32
CA THR A 280 2.87 -21.59 -5.81
C THR A 280 3.59 -21.85 -4.49
N GLY A 281 2.87 -22.38 -3.51
CA GLY A 281 3.41 -22.66 -2.17
C GLY A 281 3.22 -21.52 -1.16
N THR A 282 2.75 -20.33 -1.55
CA THR A 282 2.53 -19.19 -0.62
C THR A 282 1.49 -19.55 0.45
N LEU A 283 0.35 -20.12 0.06
CA LEU A 283 -0.69 -20.56 1.02
C LEU A 283 -0.24 -21.73 1.90
N LEU A 284 0.72 -22.54 1.43
CA LEU A 284 1.30 -23.66 2.20
C LEU A 284 2.52 -23.24 3.02
N LEU A 285 2.85 -21.96 3.04
CA LEU A 285 3.97 -21.39 3.79
C LEU A 285 5.31 -22.12 3.51
N ARG A 286 5.56 -22.48 2.24
CA ARG A 286 6.81 -23.15 1.86
C ARG A 286 8.00 -22.24 2.12
N ARG A 287 9.13 -22.80 2.55
CA ARG A 287 10.35 -22.06 2.87
C ARG A 287 10.84 -21.23 1.68
N GLY A 288 11.43 -20.07 1.98
CA GLY A 288 11.97 -19.14 0.98
C GLY A 288 10.95 -18.10 0.54
N LEU A 289 10.95 -17.72 -0.73
CA LEU A 289 10.11 -16.65 -1.30
C LEU A 289 8.60 -16.78 -0.98
N PRO A 290 7.98 -17.99 -1.04
CA PRO A 290 6.56 -18.14 -0.69
C PRO A 290 6.26 -17.71 0.75
N SER A 291 7.12 -18.07 1.72
CA SER A 291 6.93 -17.64 3.13
C SER A 291 7.21 -16.15 3.33
N VAL A 292 8.10 -15.54 2.56
CA VAL A 292 8.31 -14.07 2.57
C VAL A 292 7.04 -13.35 2.13
N ILE A 293 6.42 -13.78 1.02
CA ILE A 293 5.20 -13.20 0.48
C ILE A 293 4.02 -13.40 1.45
N ALA A 294 3.87 -14.59 2.03
CA ALA A 294 2.84 -14.87 3.03
C ALA A 294 3.03 -14.04 4.30
N LEU A 295 4.27 -13.94 4.81
CA LEU A 295 4.59 -13.15 6.00
C LEU A 295 4.24 -11.67 5.82
N ARG A 296 4.48 -11.11 4.61
CA ARG A 296 4.08 -9.73 4.30
C ARG A 296 2.58 -9.52 4.47
N GLY A 297 1.78 -10.40 3.88
CA GLY A 297 0.32 -10.31 3.97
C GLY A 297 -0.18 -10.47 5.40
N ILE A 298 0.29 -11.49 6.12
CA ILE A 298 -0.18 -11.80 7.48
C ILE A 298 0.25 -10.74 8.48
N ALA A 299 1.49 -10.23 8.41
CA ALA A 299 1.96 -9.15 9.27
C ALA A 299 1.19 -7.84 9.01
N ALA A 300 0.96 -7.50 7.74
CA ALA A 300 0.15 -6.34 7.38
C ALA A 300 -1.31 -6.49 7.84
N ALA A 301 -1.90 -7.67 7.69
CA ALA A 301 -3.26 -7.95 8.16
C ALA A 301 -3.39 -7.76 9.68
N ALA A 302 -2.41 -8.25 10.47
CA ALA A 302 -2.39 -8.06 11.92
C ALA A 302 -2.29 -6.57 12.29
N PHE A 303 -1.40 -5.83 11.64
CA PHE A 303 -1.17 -4.41 11.91
C PHE A 303 -2.39 -3.56 11.52
N PHE A 304 -2.81 -3.59 10.26
CA PHE A 304 -3.85 -2.71 9.74
C PHE A 304 -5.25 -3.05 10.26
N ALA A 305 -5.54 -4.32 10.60
CA ALA A 305 -6.78 -4.66 11.26
C ALA A 305 -6.81 -4.13 12.71
N CYS A 306 -5.69 -4.18 13.44
CA CYS A 306 -5.58 -3.55 14.75
C CYS A 306 -5.74 -2.02 14.64
N GLU A 307 -5.03 -1.38 13.71
CA GLU A 307 -5.09 0.06 13.44
C GLU A 307 -6.51 0.54 13.17
N ALA A 308 -7.30 -0.21 12.39
CA ALA A 308 -8.66 0.16 12.05
C ALA A 308 -9.61 0.21 13.26
N TYR A 309 -9.46 -0.72 14.21
CA TYR A 309 -10.34 -0.80 15.38
C TYR A 309 -9.83 -0.02 16.59
N LEU A 310 -8.53 0.30 16.64
CA LEU A 310 -7.92 0.98 17.78
C LEU A 310 -8.56 2.34 18.12
N PRO A 311 -8.82 3.25 17.15
CA PRO A 311 -9.48 4.53 17.46
C PRO A 311 -10.89 4.34 17.97
N LEU A 312 -11.64 3.37 17.44
CA LEU A 312 -12.99 3.07 17.85
C LEU A 312 -13.01 2.58 19.31
N LEU A 313 -12.08 1.69 19.66
CA LEU A 313 -11.90 1.20 21.04
C LEU A 313 -11.55 2.34 21.98
N LEU A 314 -10.57 3.17 21.63
CA LEU A 314 -10.12 4.28 22.49
C LEU A 314 -11.21 5.32 22.73
N GLN A 315 -12.02 5.64 21.71
CA GLN A 315 -13.10 6.62 21.85
C GLN A 315 -14.29 6.04 22.64
N ARG A 316 -14.74 4.81 22.36
CA ARG A 316 -15.94 4.23 22.97
C ARG A 316 -15.70 3.58 24.34
N GLU A 317 -14.62 2.82 24.49
CA GLU A 317 -14.36 2.09 25.74
C GLU A 317 -13.56 2.92 26.75
N ARG A 318 -12.77 3.89 26.27
CA ARG A 318 -11.91 4.72 27.13
C ARG A 318 -12.27 6.20 27.11
N GLY A 319 -13.28 6.63 26.35
CA GLY A 319 -13.78 8.00 26.31
C GLY A 319 -12.78 9.05 25.80
N LEU A 320 -11.75 8.62 25.01
CA LEU A 320 -10.80 9.57 24.45
C LEU A 320 -11.44 10.43 23.37
N SER A 321 -11.02 11.71 23.30
CA SER A 321 -11.42 12.57 22.20
C SER A 321 -10.81 12.09 20.85
N PRO A 322 -11.41 12.44 19.71
CA PRO A 322 -10.86 12.11 18.39
C PRO A 322 -9.41 12.55 18.22
N SER A 323 -9.02 13.72 18.77
CA SER A 323 -7.65 14.24 18.73
C SER A 323 -6.67 13.33 19.47
N TRP A 324 -7.02 12.86 20.66
CA TRP A 324 -6.18 11.93 21.41
C TRP A 324 -6.11 10.56 20.75
N ALA A 325 -7.22 10.03 20.24
CA ALA A 325 -7.22 8.78 19.49
C ALA A 325 -6.33 8.86 18.22
N GLY A 326 -6.37 9.99 17.51
CA GLY A 326 -5.48 10.26 16.39
C GLY A 326 -4.01 10.37 16.78
N ALA A 327 -3.71 11.04 17.91
CA ALA A 327 -2.36 11.13 18.44
C ALA A 327 -1.78 9.75 18.80
N VAL A 328 -2.60 8.84 19.34
CA VAL A 328 -2.19 7.45 19.60
C VAL A 328 -1.80 6.74 18.30
N LEU A 329 -2.59 6.89 17.23
CA LEU A 329 -2.23 6.32 15.93
C LEU A 329 -0.89 6.85 15.41
N SER A 330 -0.62 8.15 15.60
CA SER A 330 0.66 8.76 15.22
C SER A 330 1.85 8.15 15.96
N LEU A 331 1.68 7.66 17.20
CA LEU A 331 2.74 6.94 17.93
C LEU A 331 3.14 5.64 17.21
N GLY A 332 2.17 4.91 16.65
CA GLY A 332 2.45 3.72 15.84
C GLY A 332 3.27 4.06 14.58
N ALA A 333 2.94 5.18 13.92
CA ALA A 333 3.68 5.66 12.76
C ALA A 333 5.12 6.11 13.11
N LEU A 334 5.30 6.78 14.26
CA LEU A 334 6.63 7.11 14.80
C LEU A 334 7.44 5.85 15.12
N GLY A 335 6.79 4.85 15.72
CA GLY A 335 7.38 3.53 15.95
C GLY A 335 7.83 2.89 14.63
N TRP A 336 6.96 2.88 13.62
CA TRP A 336 7.28 2.34 12.28
C TRP A 336 8.50 3.04 11.66
N PHE A 337 8.51 4.36 11.71
CA PHE A 337 9.66 5.14 11.23
C PHE A 337 10.95 4.75 11.95
N ALA A 338 10.92 4.69 13.30
CA ALA A 338 12.08 4.32 14.11
C ALA A 338 12.58 2.89 13.81
N GLY A 339 11.68 1.93 13.65
CA GLY A 339 12.03 0.55 13.27
C GLY A 339 12.64 0.45 11.87
N SER A 340 12.08 1.18 10.90
CA SER A 340 12.61 1.25 9.53
C SER A 340 13.97 1.94 9.48
N TRP A 341 14.14 3.02 10.27
CA TRP A 341 15.41 3.73 10.40
C TRP A 341 16.50 2.85 10.98
N LEU A 342 16.21 2.14 12.09
CA LEU A 342 17.14 1.20 12.72
C LEU A 342 17.55 0.10 11.71
N GLN A 343 16.59 -0.49 11.01
CA GLN A 343 16.86 -1.53 10.01
C GLN A 343 17.75 -1.01 8.88
N GLY A 344 17.56 0.24 8.42
CA GLY A 344 18.35 0.85 7.35
C GLY A 344 19.79 1.19 7.75
N HIS A 345 20.05 1.48 9.04
CA HIS A 345 21.38 1.86 9.55
C HIS A 345 22.17 0.70 10.13
N GLN A 346 21.57 -0.46 10.31
CA GLN A 346 22.27 -1.66 10.78
C GLN A 346 23.15 -2.29 9.70
N GLN A 347 24.35 -1.78 9.54
CA GLN A 347 25.31 -2.29 8.57
C GLN A 347 26.09 -3.54 9.07
N ARG A 348 26.09 -3.83 10.38
CA ARG A 348 26.89 -4.92 10.98
C ARG A 348 26.16 -5.55 12.17
N GLY A 349 25.86 -6.85 12.09
CA GLY A 349 25.54 -7.69 13.26
C GLY A 349 24.24 -8.52 13.17
N TRP A 350 23.16 -8.02 12.61
CA TRP A 350 21.89 -8.78 12.57
C TRP A 350 21.59 -9.28 11.15
N SER A 351 21.31 -10.57 11.04
CA SER A 351 20.80 -11.12 9.78
C SER A 351 19.37 -10.62 9.53
N ARG A 352 18.95 -10.59 8.25
CA ARG A 352 17.58 -10.23 7.90
C ARG A 352 16.54 -11.13 8.57
N GLN A 353 16.88 -12.40 8.74
CA GLN A 353 16.05 -13.37 9.47
C GLN A 353 15.89 -13.01 10.94
N GLN A 354 16.97 -12.56 11.61
CA GLN A 354 16.90 -12.06 12.99
C GLN A 354 16.02 -10.82 13.09
N LEU A 355 16.15 -9.86 12.17
CA LEU A 355 15.30 -8.67 12.09
C LEU A 355 13.83 -9.04 11.95
N LEU A 356 13.50 -10.03 11.11
CA LEU A 356 12.12 -10.51 10.95
C LEU A 356 11.59 -11.16 12.22
N ARG A 357 12.38 -12.02 12.87
CA ARG A 357 11.97 -12.71 14.11
C ARG A 357 11.75 -11.74 15.26
N VAL A 358 12.68 -10.80 15.46
CA VAL A 358 12.55 -9.78 16.50
C VAL A 358 11.43 -8.83 16.19
N GLY A 359 11.33 -8.32 14.94
CA GLY A 359 10.28 -7.41 14.52
C GLY A 359 8.88 -8.01 14.69
N THR A 360 8.67 -9.26 14.26
CA THR A 360 7.37 -9.95 14.44
C THR A 360 7.06 -10.21 15.90
N ALA A 361 8.04 -10.58 16.74
CA ALA A 361 7.85 -10.75 18.18
C ALA A 361 7.47 -9.42 18.85
N MET A 362 8.19 -8.32 18.54
CA MET A 362 7.86 -6.98 19.05
C MET A 362 6.46 -6.53 18.63
N MET A 363 6.09 -6.75 17.35
CA MET A 363 4.74 -6.47 16.85
C MET A 363 3.69 -7.27 17.63
N THR A 364 3.93 -8.56 17.88
CA THR A 364 2.99 -9.41 18.62
C THR A 364 2.84 -8.94 20.07
N VAL A 365 3.94 -8.70 20.77
CA VAL A 365 3.92 -8.17 22.16
C VAL A 365 3.22 -6.81 22.18
N GLY A 366 3.51 -5.95 21.22
CA GLY A 366 2.89 -4.64 21.09
C GLY A 366 1.39 -4.71 20.89
N ILE A 367 0.90 -5.57 19.98
CA ILE A 367 -0.54 -5.80 19.75
C ILE A 367 -1.19 -6.31 21.05
N VAL A 368 -0.63 -7.32 21.71
CA VAL A 368 -1.16 -7.85 22.96
C VAL A 368 -1.24 -6.77 24.04
N ALA A 369 -0.19 -5.96 24.21
CA ALA A 369 -0.18 -4.85 25.15
C ALA A 369 -1.23 -3.77 24.80
N THR A 370 -1.37 -3.44 23.51
CA THR A 370 -2.40 -2.50 23.03
C THR A 370 -3.81 -3.02 23.38
N LEU A 371 -4.04 -4.30 23.24
CA LEU A 371 -5.35 -4.93 23.47
C LEU A 371 -5.66 -5.15 24.94
N ALA A 372 -4.62 -5.22 25.79
CA ALA A 372 -4.81 -5.33 27.23
C ALA A 372 -5.64 -4.17 27.80
N VAL A 373 -5.69 -3.04 27.09
CA VAL A 373 -6.51 -1.88 27.46
C VAL A 373 -8.03 -2.14 27.45
N LEU A 374 -8.49 -3.21 26.80
CA LEU A 374 -9.88 -3.67 26.89
C LEU A 374 -10.25 -4.15 28.31
N PHE A 375 -9.26 -4.58 29.07
CA PHE A 375 -9.49 -5.12 30.41
C PHE A 375 -9.17 -4.04 31.44
N ASN A 376 -10.18 -3.64 32.24
CA ASN A 376 -9.95 -2.82 33.42
C ASN A 376 -9.28 -3.70 34.51
N PRO A 377 -8.23 -3.22 35.20
CA PRO A 377 -7.74 -1.84 35.37
C PRO A 377 -6.49 -1.46 34.55
N VAL A 378 -6.24 -2.05 33.38
CA VAL A 378 -5.03 -1.74 32.62
C VAL A 378 -4.95 -0.25 32.24
N PRO A 379 -3.85 0.44 32.64
CA PRO A 379 -3.71 1.88 32.38
C PRO A 379 -3.42 2.17 30.89
N LEU A 380 -3.94 3.30 30.40
CA LEU A 380 -3.80 3.74 29.02
C LEU A 380 -2.34 3.76 28.49
N PRO A 381 -1.31 4.16 29.27
CA PRO A 381 0.08 4.12 28.82
C PRO A 381 0.55 2.78 28.30
N VAL A 382 -0.01 1.66 28.78
CA VAL A 382 0.32 0.31 28.27
C VAL A 382 -0.07 0.18 26.80
N ALA A 383 -1.26 0.67 26.41
CA ALA A 383 -1.68 0.68 25.00
C ALA A 383 -0.83 1.61 24.16
N LEU A 384 -0.43 2.78 24.67
CA LEU A 384 0.41 3.74 23.95
C LEU A 384 1.78 3.13 23.61
N VAL A 385 2.44 2.55 24.61
CA VAL A 385 3.73 1.87 24.46
C VAL A 385 3.56 0.64 23.56
N GLY A 386 2.49 -0.14 23.76
CA GLY A 386 2.15 -1.30 22.95
C GLY A 386 2.00 -0.94 21.48
N TRP A 387 1.27 0.12 21.17
CA TRP A 387 1.06 0.55 19.78
C TRP A 387 2.34 1.10 19.14
N ALA A 388 3.14 1.88 19.88
CA ALA A 388 4.46 2.31 19.40
C ALA A 388 5.39 1.12 19.11
N LEU A 389 5.38 0.10 19.97
CA LEU A 389 6.15 -1.13 19.80
C LEU A 389 5.64 -1.96 18.60
N THR A 390 4.33 -1.99 18.37
CA THR A 390 3.70 -2.62 17.21
C THR A 390 4.21 -1.98 15.91
N GLY A 391 4.19 -0.64 15.85
CA GLY A 391 4.74 0.11 14.72
C GLY A 391 6.23 -0.14 14.52
N PHE A 392 7.02 -0.12 15.58
CA PHE A 392 8.46 -0.38 15.54
C PHE A 392 8.76 -1.77 14.95
N GLY A 393 8.07 -2.80 15.42
CA GLY A 393 8.17 -4.15 14.87
C GLY A 393 7.83 -4.20 13.38
N MET A 394 6.73 -3.54 12.97
CA MET A 394 6.32 -3.50 11.57
C MET A 394 7.35 -2.77 10.69
N GLY A 395 7.95 -1.67 11.18
CA GLY A 395 9.03 -0.96 10.48
C GLY A 395 10.24 -1.83 10.20
N MET A 396 10.64 -2.68 11.16
CA MET A 396 11.73 -3.64 10.98
C MET A 396 11.41 -4.70 9.93
N ILE A 397 10.16 -5.19 9.91
CA ILE A 397 9.72 -6.28 9.03
C ILE A 397 9.57 -5.78 7.58
N TYR A 398 8.93 -4.64 7.39
CA TYR A 398 8.41 -4.18 6.10
C TYR A 398 9.50 -4.03 5.03
N ALA A 399 10.57 -3.31 5.36
CA ALA A 399 11.70 -3.11 4.47
C ALA A 399 12.50 -4.41 4.25
N SER A 400 12.67 -5.22 5.30
CA SER A 400 13.37 -6.51 5.22
C SER A 400 12.70 -7.48 4.27
N LEU A 401 11.37 -7.58 4.28
CA LEU A 401 10.61 -8.45 3.36
C LEU A 401 10.73 -7.99 1.91
N SER A 402 10.70 -6.68 1.66
CA SER A 402 10.88 -6.15 0.30
C SER A 402 12.24 -6.50 -0.28
N VAL A 403 13.30 -6.37 0.52
CA VAL A 403 14.67 -6.73 0.08
C VAL A 403 14.81 -8.24 -0.09
N LEU A 404 14.26 -9.06 0.80
CA LEU A 404 14.29 -10.52 0.66
C LEU A 404 13.54 -10.99 -0.59
N THR A 405 12.40 -10.38 -0.91
CA THR A 405 11.70 -10.69 -2.16
C THR A 405 12.59 -10.48 -3.37
N LEU A 406 13.29 -9.34 -3.46
CA LEU A 406 14.19 -9.05 -4.57
C LEU A 406 15.41 -10.01 -4.60
N SER A 407 15.99 -10.31 -3.45
CA SER A 407 17.18 -11.18 -3.37
C SER A 407 16.89 -12.66 -3.64
N LEU A 408 15.67 -13.13 -3.35
CA LEU A 408 15.24 -14.50 -3.60
C LEU A 408 14.57 -14.68 -4.98
N SER A 409 14.42 -13.60 -5.75
CA SER A 409 13.81 -13.62 -7.09
C SER A 409 14.86 -13.58 -8.18
N ALA A 410 14.67 -14.38 -9.23
CA ALA A 410 15.45 -14.24 -10.45
C ALA A 410 15.23 -12.83 -11.08
N PRO A 411 16.23 -12.23 -11.73
CA PRO A 411 16.12 -10.86 -12.26
C PRO A 411 14.87 -10.60 -13.12
N HIS A 412 14.45 -11.59 -13.93
CA HIS A 412 13.29 -11.51 -14.79
C HIS A 412 11.96 -11.70 -14.05
N GLU A 413 11.96 -12.21 -12.81
CA GLU A 413 10.77 -12.44 -11.97
C GLU A 413 10.59 -11.38 -10.87
N GLN A 414 11.57 -10.51 -10.64
CA GLN A 414 11.52 -9.53 -9.55
C GLN A 414 10.27 -8.64 -9.59
N GLY A 415 9.84 -8.23 -10.77
CA GLY A 415 8.61 -7.45 -10.95
C GLY A 415 7.35 -8.22 -10.55
N ALA A 416 7.23 -9.46 -11.02
CA ALA A 416 6.11 -10.33 -10.71
C ALA A 416 6.03 -10.66 -9.21
N ASN A 417 7.16 -10.99 -8.59
CA ASN A 417 7.23 -11.32 -7.17
C ASN A 417 7.01 -10.10 -6.26
N THR A 418 7.45 -8.91 -6.68
CA THR A 418 7.13 -7.66 -5.97
C THR A 418 5.64 -7.33 -6.06
N SER A 419 5.01 -7.57 -7.21
CA SER A 419 3.56 -7.43 -7.37
C SER A 419 2.81 -8.43 -6.51
N ALA A 420 3.26 -9.70 -6.46
CA ALA A 420 2.68 -10.72 -5.60
C ALA A 420 2.79 -10.36 -4.11
N LEU A 421 3.91 -9.73 -3.68
CA LEU A 421 4.10 -9.23 -2.33
C LEU A 421 3.03 -8.18 -1.96
N GLN A 422 2.77 -7.21 -2.84
CA GLN A 422 1.77 -6.16 -2.63
C GLN A 422 0.33 -6.71 -2.69
N LEU A 423 0.06 -7.64 -3.61
CA LEU A 423 -1.23 -8.32 -3.68
C LEU A 423 -1.51 -9.15 -2.42
N SER A 424 -0.50 -9.87 -1.91
CA SER A 424 -0.61 -10.62 -0.65
C SER A 424 -0.97 -9.68 0.51
N GLU A 425 -0.33 -8.52 0.60
CA GLU A 425 -0.65 -7.49 1.59
C GLU A 425 -2.10 -7.02 1.47
N ALA A 426 -2.49 -6.50 0.30
CA ALA A 426 -3.82 -5.93 0.09
C ALA A 426 -4.94 -6.96 0.34
N LEU A 427 -4.79 -8.18 -0.17
CA LEU A 427 -5.79 -9.23 -0.02
C LEU A 427 -5.88 -9.75 1.41
N SER A 428 -4.74 -9.89 2.11
CA SER A 428 -4.73 -10.34 3.51
C SER A 428 -5.35 -9.30 4.44
N VAL A 429 -5.02 -8.02 4.26
CA VAL A 429 -5.62 -6.92 5.03
C VAL A 429 -7.13 -6.85 4.78
N THR A 430 -7.54 -6.88 3.50
CA THR A 430 -8.97 -6.86 3.13
C THR A 430 -9.71 -8.04 3.75
N THR A 431 -9.14 -9.24 3.70
CA THR A 431 -9.75 -10.45 4.28
C THR A 431 -9.86 -10.35 5.79
N ALA A 432 -8.80 -9.92 6.48
CA ALA A 432 -8.81 -9.77 7.92
C ALA A 432 -9.86 -8.74 8.37
N LEU A 433 -9.96 -7.60 7.70
CA LEU A 433 -10.99 -6.61 7.97
C LEU A 433 -12.40 -7.11 7.66
N ALA A 434 -12.58 -7.92 6.59
CA ALA A 434 -13.88 -8.49 6.25
C ALA A 434 -14.35 -9.50 7.31
N VAL A 435 -13.45 -10.40 7.75
CA VAL A 435 -13.75 -11.38 8.80
C VAL A 435 -14.01 -10.67 10.15
N SER A 436 -13.13 -9.74 10.52
CA SER A 436 -13.32 -8.94 11.75
C SER A 436 -14.60 -8.12 11.71
N GLY A 437 -14.92 -7.52 10.56
CA GLY A 437 -16.14 -6.74 10.37
C GLY A 437 -17.41 -7.56 10.43
N ALA A 438 -17.41 -8.76 9.85
CA ALA A 438 -18.52 -9.69 9.95
C ALA A 438 -18.77 -10.11 11.40
N LEU A 439 -17.72 -10.46 12.14
CA LEU A 439 -17.83 -10.79 13.55
C LEU A 439 -18.27 -9.59 14.41
N PHE A 440 -17.69 -8.41 14.16
CA PHE A 440 -18.06 -7.20 14.88
C PHE A 440 -19.54 -6.87 14.67
N ALA A 441 -20.04 -6.95 13.45
CA ALA A 441 -21.44 -6.67 13.11
C ALA A 441 -22.43 -7.59 13.83
N LEU A 442 -22.06 -8.84 14.13
CA LEU A 442 -22.89 -9.77 14.86
C LEU A 442 -23.10 -9.38 16.33
N PHE A 443 -22.11 -8.72 16.94
CA PHE A 443 -22.10 -8.42 18.38
C PHE A 443 -22.25 -6.94 18.71
N VAL A 444 -22.15 -6.03 17.72
CA VAL A 444 -22.09 -4.58 17.95
C VAL A 444 -23.29 -4.02 18.70
N GLU A 445 -24.48 -4.61 18.53
CA GLU A 445 -25.72 -4.16 19.17
C GLU A 445 -26.00 -4.91 20.48
N THR A 446 -25.63 -6.17 20.58
CA THR A 446 -25.98 -7.04 21.74
C THR A 446 -24.87 -7.13 22.76
N ALA A 447 -23.62 -7.19 22.36
CA ALA A 447 -22.45 -7.34 23.20
C ALA A 447 -21.20 -6.67 22.57
N PRO A 448 -21.15 -5.32 22.50
CA PRO A 448 -20.06 -4.62 21.80
C PRO A 448 -18.66 -5.00 22.29
N HIS A 449 -18.48 -5.15 23.61
CA HIS A 449 -17.23 -5.59 24.21
C HIS A 449 -16.76 -6.94 23.66
N THR A 450 -17.66 -7.92 23.50
CA THR A 450 -17.35 -9.22 22.89
C THR A 450 -16.93 -9.05 21.43
N GLY A 451 -17.58 -8.15 20.67
CA GLY A 451 -17.19 -7.79 19.31
C GLY A 451 -15.76 -7.30 19.21
N TYR A 452 -15.35 -6.38 20.10
CA TYR A 452 -13.96 -5.92 20.17
C TYR A 452 -12.99 -7.06 20.50
N VAL A 453 -13.28 -7.85 21.55
CA VAL A 453 -12.41 -8.97 21.96
C VAL A 453 -12.18 -9.94 20.81
N LEU A 454 -13.22 -10.30 20.04
CA LEU A 454 -13.09 -11.22 18.90
C LEU A 454 -12.25 -10.63 17.77
N CYS A 455 -12.51 -9.37 17.37
CA CYS A 455 -11.72 -8.69 16.35
C CYS A 455 -10.22 -8.67 16.72
N LEU A 456 -9.96 -8.40 17.98
CA LEU A 456 -8.60 -8.26 18.49
C LEU A 456 -7.94 -9.62 18.74
N ALA A 457 -8.68 -10.65 19.07
CA ALA A 457 -8.18 -12.03 19.08
C ALA A 457 -7.68 -12.48 17.72
N ILE A 458 -8.39 -12.08 16.64
CA ILE A 458 -7.93 -12.32 15.25
C ILE A 458 -6.59 -11.63 15.00
N THR A 459 -6.45 -10.35 15.35
CA THR A 459 -5.19 -9.61 15.13
C THR A 459 -4.04 -10.21 15.93
N CYS A 460 -4.27 -10.63 17.18
CA CYS A 460 -3.30 -11.37 17.98
C CYS A 460 -2.92 -12.71 17.32
N GLY A 461 -3.90 -13.48 16.88
CA GLY A 461 -3.68 -14.76 16.20
C GLY A 461 -2.83 -14.59 14.94
N LEU A 462 -3.14 -13.56 14.12
CA LEU A 462 -2.35 -13.22 12.94
C LEU A 462 -0.92 -12.78 13.28
N ALA A 463 -0.72 -12.00 14.34
CA ALA A 463 0.59 -11.57 14.81
C ALA A 463 1.44 -12.76 15.31
N VAL A 464 0.85 -13.66 16.08
CA VAL A 464 1.50 -14.92 16.50
C VAL A 464 1.86 -15.77 15.29
N LEU A 465 0.94 -15.93 14.33
CA LEU A 465 1.18 -16.66 13.10
C LEU A 465 2.35 -16.03 12.30
N ALA A 466 2.40 -14.70 12.19
CA ALA A 466 3.52 -13.99 11.58
C ALA A 466 4.85 -14.34 12.26
N THR A 467 4.88 -14.39 13.60
CA THR A 467 6.08 -14.76 14.37
C THR A 467 6.50 -16.21 14.13
N VAL A 468 5.56 -17.11 13.97
CA VAL A 468 5.85 -18.53 13.61
C VAL A 468 6.40 -18.63 12.19
N ILE A 469 5.80 -17.92 11.22
CA ILE A 469 6.24 -17.92 9.83
C ILE A 469 7.64 -17.30 9.67
N ALA A 470 7.97 -16.25 10.44
CA ALA A 470 9.30 -15.63 10.42
C ALA A 470 10.45 -16.60 10.76
N ARG A 471 10.15 -17.76 11.36
CA ARG A 471 11.14 -18.84 11.58
C ARG A 471 11.40 -19.69 10.35
N ARG A 472 10.53 -19.62 9.32
CA ARG A 472 10.64 -20.39 8.07
C ARG A 472 11.28 -19.60 6.92
N VAL A 473 11.38 -18.29 7.06
CA VAL A 473 12.10 -17.38 6.18
C VAL A 473 13.60 -17.41 6.48
#